data_16217b2428a9732dc9ea7101420977d7
#
_entry.id   16217b2428a9732dc9ea7101420977d7
#
_cell.length_a   1.000
_cell.length_b   1.000
_cell.length_c   1.000
_cell.angle_alpha   90.00
_cell.angle_beta   90.00
_cell.angle_gamma   90.00
#
_symmetry.space_group_name_H-M   'P 1'
#
loop_
_entity.id
_entity.type
_entity.pdbx_description
1 polymer ?
#
loop_
_entity_poly.entity_id
_entity_poly.type
_entity_poly.pdbx_seq_one_letter_code
_entity_poly.pdbx_strand_id
1 'polypeptide(L)'
;MSTLSAPAPGAPTPLTPSEQNQDENRTMSTTPSTATTAAQRLTDGEPYIVAFGGQATPWRAVLADLVALDRDLAASLADLDAAVADRLAPVAAELLTVTPTGTRLLTDQAAPVVGRRRGAADTADVSVPGILLAQQAVLEALPAAGVSLSATPPAGAVGHSQGVLGVALLEALRGSRDAVVDVHALARLIGAAAARATRRLDLGTVGESTPMLSVRGVTRQELDSVLERVPGSGRLSVGVTNGRTAHILSGRPGDLERVVTALEAAAAASARARKERRLGGAVLAPVTEFLTTSVPFHTPLLAGAVEDVVAWAGACGLDTSLARDLGAAVLTDHVDWPATVTAALEGGVRTVLDLGPGAVLSRLTEAVLAGTGATVVPAGTAAALDNLDRPGVRPAATVDRSRFAPRLTRLPDGRLTLETAFTRLTGRSAVMLAGMTPTTVDPQIVAAAANAGYWAELAGGGQTTGPVLAANLAGLQKQLKPGRTAAFNAMFMDRYLWNLHLGTQRLLSRARAGGAPVDGITVSAGIPELEEAVALIERLHAEGFPYVAFKPGTVEQIRSVLAIARAVPTTPVIMQVEDGHAGGHHSWEDLDTML
;
A
#
# COMPACT_ATOMS: atom_id res chain seq x y z
N MET A 1 78.08 32.57 5.69
CA MET A 1 77.01 33.28 5.04
C MET A 1 75.70 32.69 5.52
N SER A 2 74.99 33.46 6.32
CA SER A 2 73.90 33.11 7.19
C SER A 2 72.63 32.67 6.43
N THR A 3 72.06 31.56 6.81
CA THR A 3 70.69 31.18 6.45
C THR A 3 69.80 31.28 7.71
N LEU A 4 68.90 32.22 7.64
CA LEU A 4 67.85 32.43 8.65
C LEU A 4 66.77 31.36 8.49
N SER A 5 66.55 30.61 9.59
CA SER A 5 65.45 29.64 9.70
C SER A 5 64.25 30.37 10.30
N ALA A 6 63.06 30.23 9.67
CA ALA A 6 61.80 30.76 10.15
C ALA A 6 61.15 29.77 11.16
N PRO A 7 60.46 30.24 12.19
CA PRO A 7 59.86 29.37 13.21
C PRO A 7 58.50 28.77 12.72
N ALA A 8 58.25 27.55 13.16
CA ALA A 8 57.00 26.82 12.92
C ALA A 8 55.80 27.43 13.72
N PRO A 9 54.58 27.35 13.19
CA PRO A 9 53.38 27.84 13.91
C PRO A 9 53.01 26.91 15.09
N GLY A 10 52.78 27.53 16.23
CA GLY A 10 52.44 26.86 17.46
C GLY A 10 51.06 26.15 17.44
N ALA A 11 51.00 25.03 18.14
CA ALA A 11 49.79 24.29 18.39
C ALA A 11 48.80 25.09 19.29
N PRO A 12 47.49 24.99 19.08
CA PRO A 12 46.51 25.66 19.93
C PRO A 12 46.43 24.99 21.31
N THR A 13 46.47 25.80 22.35
CA THR A 13 46.29 25.42 23.77
C THR A 13 44.83 24.96 23.99
N PRO A 14 44.57 23.91 24.77
CA PRO A 14 43.22 23.50 25.09
C PRO A 14 42.57 24.48 26.07
N LEU A 15 41.37 24.95 25.74
CA LEU A 15 40.51 25.78 26.58
C LEU A 15 39.96 24.95 27.75
N THR A 16 39.95 25.54 28.95
CA THR A 16 39.41 24.94 30.18
C THR A 16 37.87 24.89 30.19
N PRO A 17 37.22 23.95 30.90
CA PRO A 17 35.80 23.66 30.84
C PRO A 17 34.84 24.67 31.50
N SER A 18 35.22 25.89 31.79
CA SER A 18 34.41 26.83 32.59
C SER A 18 33.75 27.98 31.84
N GLU A 19 33.95 28.10 30.54
CA GLU A 19 33.37 29.22 29.77
C GLU A 19 32.30 28.84 28.72
N GLN A 20 31.84 27.60 28.68
CA GLN A 20 30.81 27.15 27.73
C GLN A 20 29.41 26.98 28.36
N ASN A 21 29.14 27.43 29.57
CA ASN A 21 27.87 27.13 30.26
C ASN A 21 27.07 28.37 30.71
N GLN A 22 27.10 29.50 30.01
CA GLN A 22 26.27 30.66 30.40
C GLN A 22 25.29 31.19 29.32
N ASP A 23 25.19 30.58 28.13
CA ASP A 23 24.27 31.08 27.10
C ASP A 23 23.16 30.12 26.66
N GLU A 24 23.00 28.96 27.28
CA GLU A 24 21.94 27.99 26.93
C GLU A 24 20.79 27.86 27.95
N ASN A 25 20.60 28.81 28.83
CA ASN A 25 19.47 28.80 29.76
C ASN A 25 18.41 29.86 29.39
N ARG A 26 18.08 29.95 28.08
CA ARG A 26 16.81 30.50 27.64
C ARG A 26 15.80 29.37 27.68
N THR A 27 15.05 29.31 28.76
CA THR A 27 13.85 28.48 28.93
C THR A 27 12.97 28.61 27.68
N MET A 28 13.09 27.66 26.75
CA MET A 28 12.01 27.35 25.82
C MET A 28 10.89 26.74 26.66
N SER A 29 9.88 27.54 26.94
CA SER A 29 8.57 27.04 27.35
C SER A 29 8.09 26.06 26.30
N THR A 30 8.34 24.79 26.49
CA THR A 30 7.70 23.72 25.74
C THR A 30 6.29 23.55 26.29
N THR A 31 5.39 24.41 25.87
CA THR A 31 3.98 24.02 25.80
C THR A 31 3.97 22.80 24.87
N PRO A 32 3.47 21.64 25.29
CA PRO A 32 3.30 20.53 24.38
C PRO A 32 2.36 21.04 23.27
N SER A 33 2.86 21.15 22.06
CA SER A 33 2.03 21.38 20.87
C SER A 33 1.08 20.18 20.82
N THR A 34 -0.16 20.40 21.25
CA THR A 34 -1.23 19.41 21.07
C THR A 34 -1.36 19.19 19.57
N ALA A 35 -0.87 18.05 19.09
CA ALA A 35 -0.97 17.73 17.68
C ALA A 35 -2.46 17.69 17.30
N THR A 36 -2.87 18.59 16.42
CA THR A 36 -4.25 18.73 15.94
C THR A 36 -4.68 17.44 15.27
N THR A 37 -5.81 16.86 15.65
CA THR A 37 -6.35 15.62 15.06
C THR A 37 -6.81 15.86 13.62
N ALA A 38 -7.01 14.78 12.84
CA ALA A 38 -7.59 14.91 11.51
C ALA A 38 -9.00 15.53 11.60
N ALA A 39 -9.82 15.06 12.54
CA ALA A 39 -11.15 15.60 12.80
C ALA A 39 -11.10 17.10 13.12
N GLN A 40 -10.19 17.55 14.00
CA GLN A 40 -10.02 18.96 14.32
C GLN A 40 -9.65 19.80 13.11
N ARG A 41 -8.68 19.36 12.28
CA ARG A 41 -8.30 20.11 11.08
C ARG A 41 -9.48 20.32 10.12
N LEU A 42 -10.25 19.26 9.87
CA LEU A 42 -11.44 19.34 9.02
C LEU A 42 -12.50 20.24 9.64
N THR A 43 -12.70 20.17 10.96
CA THR A 43 -13.65 21.02 11.70
C THR A 43 -13.20 22.49 11.75
N ASP A 44 -11.90 22.75 11.80
CA ASP A 44 -11.31 24.09 11.77
C ASP A 44 -11.32 24.72 10.37
N GLY A 45 -11.89 24.03 9.37
CA GLY A 45 -12.13 24.56 8.03
C GLY A 45 -10.99 24.29 7.03
N GLU A 46 -10.12 23.30 7.27
CA GLU A 46 -9.20 22.84 6.24
C GLU A 46 -10.00 22.32 5.02
N PRO A 47 -9.77 22.88 3.79
CA PRO A 47 -10.50 22.44 2.61
C PRO A 47 -10.18 20.98 2.28
N TYR A 48 -11.20 20.17 2.07
CA TYR A 48 -11.06 18.76 1.74
C TYR A 48 -12.10 18.30 0.72
N ILE A 49 -11.81 17.19 0.06
CA ILE A 49 -12.78 16.43 -0.71
C ILE A 49 -13.04 15.09 -0.04
N VAL A 50 -14.19 14.49 -0.33
CA VAL A 50 -14.48 13.11 0.06
C VAL A 50 -14.30 12.16 -1.13
N ALA A 51 -13.82 10.95 -0.88
CA ALA A 51 -13.65 9.91 -1.86
C ALA A 51 -14.39 8.63 -1.47
N PHE A 52 -14.99 7.96 -2.44
CA PHE A 52 -15.73 6.71 -2.25
C PHE A 52 -15.12 5.59 -3.09
N GLY A 53 -14.87 4.44 -2.46
CA GLY A 53 -14.34 3.25 -3.10
C GLY A 53 -15.41 2.42 -3.80
N GLY A 54 -14.97 1.53 -4.68
CA GLY A 54 -15.83 0.62 -5.44
C GLY A 54 -15.64 -0.85 -5.06
N GLN A 55 -15.67 -1.72 -6.07
CA GLN A 55 -15.51 -3.18 -5.91
C GLN A 55 -14.15 -3.57 -5.28
N ALA A 56 -14.04 -4.82 -4.86
CA ALA A 56 -12.90 -5.39 -4.16
C ALA A 56 -12.64 -4.79 -2.75
N THR A 57 -13.66 -4.21 -2.12
CA THR A 57 -13.60 -3.67 -0.75
C THR A 57 -14.22 -4.65 0.26
N PRO A 58 -13.75 -4.67 1.53
CA PRO A 58 -14.25 -5.58 2.56
C PRO A 58 -15.56 -5.09 3.21
N TRP A 59 -16.54 -4.68 2.40
CA TRP A 59 -17.76 -4.01 2.83
C TRP A 59 -18.54 -4.75 3.93
N ARG A 60 -18.57 -6.10 3.87
CA ARG A 60 -19.28 -6.92 4.88
C ARG A 60 -18.65 -6.80 6.26
N ALA A 61 -17.31 -6.84 6.33
CA ALA A 61 -16.60 -6.70 7.59
C ALA A 61 -16.79 -5.29 8.15
N VAL A 62 -16.64 -4.27 7.32
CA VAL A 62 -16.86 -2.87 7.72
C VAL A 62 -18.27 -2.65 8.24
N LEU A 63 -19.28 -3.12 7.50
CA LEU A 63 -20.68 -2.99 7.92
C LEU A 63 -20.93 -3.72 9.25
N ALA A 64 -20.43 -4.95 9.39
CA ALA A 64 -20.59 -5.74 10.61
C ALA A 64 -19.92 -5.07 11.82
N ASP A 65 -18.72 -4.53 11.66
CA ASP A 65 -17.98 -3.85 12.72
C ASP A 65 -18.73 -2.58 13.18
N LEU A 66 -19.23 -1.76 12.25
CA LEU A 66 -19.97 -0.53 12.57
C LEU A 66 -21.32 -0.83 13.25
N VAL A 67 -22.07 -1.77 12.72
CA VAL A 67 -23.36 -2.19 13.29
C VAL A 67 -23.20 -2.82 14.70
N ALA A 68 -22.08 -3.52 14.94
CA ALA A 68 -21.79 -4.07 16.27
C ALA A 68 -21.51 -3.00 17.33
N LEU A 69 -21.02 -1.83 16.91
CA LEU A 69 -20.71 -0.70 17.80
C LEU A 69 -21.92 0.17 18.10
N ASP A 70 -22.88 0.25 17.18
CA ASP A 70 -24.05 1.14 17.29
C ASP A 70 -25.34 0.42 16.87
N ARG A 71 -26.25 0.23 17.84
CA ARG A 71 -27.56 -0.40 17.62
C ARG A 71 -28.53 0.50 16.87
N ASP A 72 -28.42 1.82 17.04
CA ASP A 72 -29.31 2.78 16.38
C ASP A 72 -28.95 2.83 14.90
N LEU A 73 -27.66 2.73 14.55
CA LEU A 73 -27.19 2.55 13.18
C LEU A 73 -27.77 1.27 12.56
N ALA A 74 -27.76 0.16 13.29
CA ALA A 74 -28.34 -1.10 12.81
C ALA A 74 -29.82 -0.95 12.45
N ALA A 75 -30.59 -0.28 13.32
CA ALA A 75 -32.01 -0.02 13.09
C ALA A 75 -32.24 0.92 11.89
N SER A 76 -31.46 2.00 11.80
CA SER A 76 -31.51 2.95 10.66
C SER A 76 -31.30 2.26 9.31
N LEU A 77 -30.28 1.39 9.22
CA LEU A 77 -29.96 0.65 7.99
C LEU A 77 -31.05 -0.40 7.66
N ALA A 78 -31.64 -1.05 8.64
CA ALA A 78 -32.74 -2.00 8.44
C ALA A 78 -34.01 -1.30 7.91
N ASP A 79 -34.32 -0.13 8.48
CA ASP A 79 -35.44 0.70 8.04
C ASP A 79 -35.21 1.24 6.61
N LEU A 80 -33.98 1.61 6.28
CA LEU A 80 -33.59 2.00 4.91
C LEU A 80 -33.76 0.84 3.93
N ASP A 81 -33.27 -0.36 4.25
CA ASP A 81 -33.39 -1.54 3.39
C ASP A 81 -34.88 -1.93 3.18
N ALA A 82 -35.73 -1.75 4.19
CA ALA A 82 -37.17 -1.94 4.06
C ALA A 82 -37.80 -0.92 3.10
N ALA A 83 -37.47 0.36 3.26
CA ALA A 83 -37.98 1.42 2.39
C ALA A 83 -37.53 1.24 0.91
N VAL A 84 -36.28 0.77 0.69
CA VAL A 84 -35.78 0.41 -0.62
C VAL A 84 -36.57 -0.77 -1.21
N ALA A 85 -36.86 -1.80 -0.41
CA ALA A 85 -37.66 -2.93 -0.87
C ALA A 85 -39.08 -2.51 -1.29
N ASP A 86 -39.71 -1.61 -0.53
CA ASP A 86 -41.02 -1.04 -0.87
C ASP A 86 -40.96 -0.20 -2.17
N ARG A 87 -39.90 0.59 -2.35
CA ARG A 87 -39.68 1.37 -3.57
C ARG A 87 -39.53 0.47 -4.81
N LEU A 88 -38.94 -0.70 -4.67
CA LEU A 88 -38.71 -1.68 -5.73
C LEU A 88 -39.85 -2.69 -5.92
N ALA A 89 -40.95 -2.57 -5.16
CA ALA A 89 -42.08 -3.49 -5.23
C ALA A 89 -42.63 -3.69 -6.68
N PRO A 90 -42.70 -2.66 -7.54
CA PRO A 90 -43.19 -2.84 -8.91
C PRO A 90 -42.40 -3.83 -9.77
N VAL A 91 -41.10 -4.01 -9.49
CA VAL A 91 -40.22 -4.92 -10.22
C VAL A 91 -39.76 -6.14 -9.39
N ALA A 92 -40.32 -6.33 -8.20
CA ALA A 92 -39.90 -7.36 -7.24
C ALA A 92 -39.92 -8.78 -7.83
N ALA A 93 -40.99 -9.12 -8.60
CA ALA A 93 -41.11 -10.44 -9.23
C ALA A 93 -40.00 -10.67 -10.29
N GLU A 94 -39.66 -9.64 -11.05
CA GLU A 94 -38.58 -9.72 -12.05
C GLU A 94 -37.19 -9.81 -11.36
N LEU A 95 -36.94 -9.02 -10.34
CA LEU A 95 -35.72 -9.08 -9.56
C LEU A 95 -35.48 -10.47 -8.95
N LEU A 96 -36.50 -11.14 -8.43
CA LEU A 96 -36.39 -12.51 -7.91
C LEU A 96 -35.92 -13.53 -8.95
N THR A 97 -36.13 -13.29 -10.23
CA THR A 97 -35.57 -14.14 -11.29
C THR A 97 -34.07 -13.93 -11.51
N VAL A 98 -33.56 -12.82 -11.02
CA VAL A 98 -32.19 -12.37 -11.25
C VAL A 98 -31.32 -12.50 -10.00
N THR A 99 -31.88 -12.21 -8.84
CA THR A 99 -31.17 -12.20 -7.57
C THR A 99 -31.89 -13.01 -6.50
N PRO A 100 -31.20 -13.89 -5.75
CA PRO A 100 -31.83 -14.63 -4.66
C PRO A 100 -32.34 -13.75 -3.52
N THR A 101 -31.78 -12.55 -3.36
CA THR A 101 -32.17 -11.60 -2.32
C THR A 101 -33.43 -10.80 -2.68
N GLY A 102 -33.83 -10.82 -3.97
CA GLY A 102 -34.94 -9.99 -4.46
C GLY A 102 -34.72 -8.50 -4.16
N THR A 103 -35.63 -7.89 -3.44
CA THR A 103 -35.57 -6.46 -3.07
C THR A 103 -34.89 -6.17 -1.72
N ARG A 104 -34.59 -7.20 -0.90
CA ARG A 104 -33.96 -7.06 0.45
C ARG A 104 -32.49 -7.43 0.44
N LEU A 105 -31.66 -6.70 1.17
CA LEU A 105 -30.25 -6.98 1.37
C LEU A 105 -29.93 -7.44 2.81
N LEU A 106 -30.69 -6.96 3.76
CA LEU A 106 -30.49 -7.24 5.18
C LEU A 106 -31.56 -8.20 5.71
N THR A 107 -31.21 -8.96 6.74
CA THR A 107 -32.17 -9.65 7.61
C THR A 107 -32.69 -8.67 8.66
N ASP A 108 -33.70 -9.09 9.45
CA ASP A 108 -34.26 -8.29 10.54
C ASP A 108 -33.23 -7.88 11.63
N GLN A 109 -32.01 -8.46 11.60
CA GLN A 109 -30.90 -8.13 12.49
C GLN A 109 -29.80 -7.30 11.83
N ALA A 110 -30.10 -6.64 10.72
CA ALA A 110 -29.13 -5.91 9.88
C ALA A 110 -27.92 -6.76 9.39
N ALA A 111 -28.07 -8.10 9.41
CA ALA A 111 -27.06 -9.00 8.85
C ALA A 111 -27.31 -9.20 7.34
N PRO A 112 -26.27 -9.29 6.49
CA PRO A 112 -26.45 -9.57 5.07
C PRO A 112 -27.19 -10.90 4.85
N VAL A 113 -28.26 -10.88 4.02
CA VAL A 113 -29.15 -12.02 3.73
C VAL A 113 -28.37 -13.23 3.17
N VAL A 114 -27.31 -12.99 2.43
CA VAL A 114 -26.52 -14.05 1.79
C VAL A 114 -25.25 -14.31 2.61
N GLY A 115 -25.22 -15.45 3.29
CA GLY A 115 -24.02 -15.96 3.93
C GLY A 115 -22.92 -16.25 2.90
N ARG A 116 -21.70 -15.81 3.18
CA ARG A 116 -20.54 -16.05 2.33
C ARG A 116 -20.16 -17.53 2.37
N ARG A 117 -20.12 -18.21 1.22
CA ARG A 117 -19.30 -19.42 1.10
C ARG A 117 -17.84 -19.00 1.17
N ARG A 118 -17.05 -19.60 2.05
CA ARG A 118 -15.61 -19.32 2.20
C ARG A 118 -14.94 -19.42 0.81
N GLY A 119 -14.35 -18.32 0.32
CA GLY A 119 -13.62 -18.27 -0.96
C GLY A 119 -14.42 -17.87 -2.19
N ALA A 120 -15.74 -17.67 -2.13
CA ALA A 120 -16.52 -17.17 -3.25
C ALA A 120 -16.63 -15.64 -3.24
N ALA A 121 -16.45 -14.99 -4.39
CA ALA A 121 -16.77 -13.58 -4.58
C ALA A 121 -18.28 -13.35 -4.42
N ASP A 122 -18.65 -12.18 -3.89
CA ASP A 122 -20.05 -11.74 -3.91
C ASP A 122 -20.47 -11.48 -5.37
N THR A 123 -21.69 -11.88 -5.70
CA THR A 123 -22.30 -11.51 -6.98
C THR A 123 -22.67 -10.03 -6.99
N ALA A 124 -22.74 -9.40 -8.15
CA ALA A 124 -22.96 -7.96 -8.27
C ALA A 124 -24.27 -7.47 -7.64
N ASP A 125 -25.32 -8.30 -7.69
CA ASP A 125 -26.62 -8.01 -7.06
C ASP A 125 -26.54 -7.89 -5.52
N VAL A 126 -25.47 -8.39 -4.91
CA VAL A 126 -25.17 -8.28 -3.48
C VAL A 126 -24.08 -7.26 -3.22
N SER A 127 -22.97 -7.28 -3.98
CA SER A 127 -21.81 -6.43 -3.73
C SER A 127 -22.07 -4.95 -4.05
N VAL A 128 -22.79 -4.65 -5.15
CA VAL A 128 -23.05 -3.26 -5.53
C VAL A 128 -23.89 -2.54 -4.44
N PRO A 129 -25.06 -3.01 -4.04
CA PRO A 129 -25.81 -2.35 -2.97
C PRO A 129 -25.16 -2.50 -1.59
N GLY A 130 -24.42 -3.59 -1.34
CA GLY A 130 -23.76 -3.81 -0.07
C GLY A 130 -22.63 -2.81 0.22
N ILE A 131 -21.85 -2.47 -0.81
CA ILE A 131 -20.80 -1.45 -0.71
C ILE A 131 -21.42 -0.08 -0.41
N LEU A 132 -22.51 0.28 -1.11
CA LEU A 132 -23.21 1.55 -0.85
C LEU A 132 -23.79 1.59 0.57
N LEU A 133 -24.36 0.48 1.05
CA LEU A 133 -24.87 0.40 2.41
C LEU A 133 -23.75 0.55 3.46
N ALA A 134 -22.57 0.00 3.21
CA ALA A 134 -21.42 0.20 4.09
C ALA A 134 -20.93 1.66 4.04
N GLN A 135 -20.99 2.33 2.90
CA GLN A 135 -20.72 3.78 2.78
C GLN A 135 -21.74 4.63 3.54
N GLN A 136 -23.04 4.26 3.49
CA GLN A 136 -24.07 4.88 4.33
C GLN A 136 -23.73 4.74 5.81
N ALA A 137 -23.35 3.54 6.25
CA ALA A 137 -22.97 3.29 7.64
C ALA A 137 -21.76 4.15 8.08
N VAL A 138 -20.75 4.29 7.22
CA VAL A 138 -19.59 5.17 7.47
C VAL A 138 -20.03 6.62 7.59
N LEU A 139 -20.90 7.10 6.69
CA LEU A 139 -21.42 8.48 6.71
C LEU A 139 -22.22 8.77 7.98
N GLU A 140 -23.04 7.83 8.45
CA GLU A 140 -23.81 7.96 9.70
C GLU A 140 -22.91 7.92 10.95
N ALA A 141 -21.77 7.21 10.90
CA ALA A 141 -20.81 7.12 12.00
C ALA A 141 -19.84 8.32 12.10
N LEU A 142 -19.64 9.10 11.03
CA LEU A 142 -18.70 10.23 10.99
C LEU A 142 -18.92 11.27 12.10
N PRO A 143 -20.14 11.69 12.44
CA PRO A 143 -20.35 12.68 13.50
C PRO A 143 -19.83 12.23 14.87
N ALA A 144 -19.95 10.94 15.19
CA ALA A 144 -19.40 10.36 16.42
C ALA A 144 -17.86 10.36 16.43
N ALA A 145 -17.24 10.36 15.25
CA ALA A 145 -15.78 10.49 15.05
C ALA A 145 -15.31 11.94 14.95
N GLY A 146 -16.17 12.92 15.29
CA GLY A 146 -15.82 14.35 15.32
C GLY A 146 -15.87 15.07 13.97
N VAL A 147 -16.37 14.44 12.90
CA VAL A 147 -16.46 15.04 11.56
C VAL A 147 -17.92 15.19 11.14
N SER A 148 -18.39 16.42 10.95
CA SER A 148 -19.75 16.72 10.49
C SER A 148 -19.71 17.33 9.08
N LEU A 149 -20.12 16.54 8.07
CA LEU A 149 -20.15 17.01 6.68
C LEU A 149 -21.19 18.12 6.43
N SER A 150 -22.15 18.31 7.33
CA SER A 150 -23.13 19.41 7.25
C SER A 150 -22.58 20.70 7.85
N ALA A 151 -21.79 20.62 8.91
CA ALA A 151 -21.17 21.79 9.56
C ALA A 151 -19.95 22.29 8.77
N THR A 152 -19.14 21.38 8.26
CA THR A 152 -17.96 21.64 7.43
C THR A 152 -18.07 20.86 6.12
N PRO A 153 -18.85 21.36 5.15
CA PRO A 153 -19.10 20.63 3.90
C PRO A 153 -17.80 20.48 3.09
N PRO A 154 -17.58 19.29 2.48
CA PRO A 154 -16.44 19.09 1.60
C PRO A 154 -16.53 20.02 0.37
N ALA A 155 -15.37 20.42 -0.15
CA ALA A 155 -15.25 21.22 -1.37
C ALA A 155 -15.69 20.43 -2.61
N GLY A 156 -15.70 19.11 -2.55
CA GLY A 156 -16.13 18.21 -3.61
C GLY A 156 -16.20 16.77 -3.16
N ALA A 157 -16.68 15.91 -4.06
CA ALA A 157 -16.75 14.47 -3.86
C ALA A 157 -16.33 13.75 -5.13
N VAL A 158 -15.62 12.62 -4.99
CA VAL A 158 -15.19 11.77 -6.10
C VAL A 158 -15.47 10.31 -5.81
N GLY A 159 -15.79 9.54 -6.85
CA GLY A 159 -16.05 8.11 -6.77
C GLY A 159 -15.11 7.32 -7.67
N HIS A 160 -14.46 6.31 -7.14
CA HIS A 160 -13.71 5.34 -7.92
C HIS A 160 -14.65 4.21 -8.36
N SER A 161 -14.85 4.03 -9.68
CA SER A 161 -15.72 3.00 -10.19
C SER A 161 -17.14 3.13 -9.60
N GLN A 162 -17.67 2.09 -9.00
CA GLN A 162 -18.97 2.12 -8.31
C GLN A 162 -19.05 3.17 -7.17
N GLY A 163 -17.91 3.72 -6.70
CA GLY A 163 -17.89 4.81 -5.72
C GLY A 163 -18.67 6.06 -6.15
N VAL A 164 -19.02 6.21 -7.43
CA VAL A 164 -19.94 7.26 -7.93
C VAL A 164 -21.33 7.18 -7.28
N LEU A 165 -21.75 5.99 -6.83
CA LEU A 165 -22.98 5.82 -6.06
C LEU A 165 -22.88 6.49 -4.67
N GLY A 166 -21.69 6.43 -4.05
CA GLY A 166 -21.41 7.13 -2.79
C GLY A 166 -21.42 8.66 -2.96
N VAL A 167 -20.99 9.17 -4.12
CA VAL A 167 -21.12 10.59 -4.45
C VAL A 167 -22.60 11.00 -4.58
N ALA A 168 -23.40 10.19 -5.30
CA ALA A 168 -24.84 10.43 -5.42
C ALA A 168 -25.56 10.33 -4.07
N LEU A 169 -25.13 9.38 -3.21
CA LEU A 169 -25.64 9.25 -1.85
C LEU A 169 -25.35 10.49 -0.99
N LEU A 170 -24.13 11.03 -1.06
CA LEU A 170 -23.77 12.25 -0.32
C LEU A 170 -24.63 13.44 -0.74
N GLU A 171 -24.95 13.54 -2.02
CA GLU A 171 -25.86 14.57 -2.55
C GLU A 171 -27.29 14.36 -2.07
N ALA A 172 -27.78 13.10 -2.10
CA ALA A 172 -29.10 12.74 -1.62
C ALA A 172 -29.30 13.05 -0.13
N LEU A 173 -28.25 12.87 0.70
CA LEU A 173 -28.27 13.19 2.14
C LEU A 173 -28.45 14.71 2.42
N ARG A 174 -28.13 15.58 1.45
CA ARG A 174 -28.41 17.01 1.55
C ARG A 174 -29.86 17.37 1.22
N GLY A 175 -30.57 16.45 0.57
CA GLY A 175 -31.96 16.59 0.13
C GLY A 175 -32.96 15.97 1.11
N SER A 176 -33.51 14.82 0.74
CA SER A 176 -34.57 14.15 1.48
C SER A 176 -34.25 12.67 1.72
N ARG A 177 -34.95 12.07 2.70
CA ARG A 177 -34.89 10.61 2.92
C ARG A 177 -35.30 9.83 1.66
N ASP A 178 -36.28 10.31 0.92
CA ASP A 178 -36.71 9.65 -0.32
C ASP A 178 -35.60 9.64 -1.37
N ALA A 179 -34.82 10.71 -1.50
CA ALA A 179 -33.67 10.75 -2.39
C ALA A 179 -32.60 9.72 -1.99
N VAL A 180 -32.36 9.51 -0.71
CA VAL A 180 -31.46 8.46 -0.19
C VAL A 180 -31.99 7.07 -0.57
N VAL A 181 -33.28 6.82 -0.36
CA VAL A 181 -33.95 5.55 -0.75
C VAL A 181 -33.81 5.33 -2.25
N ASP A 182 -34.00 6.37 -3.07
CA ASP A 182 -33.89 6.28 -4.54
C ASP A 182 -32.48 5.89 -5.00
N VAL A 183 -31.42 6.46 -4.42
CA VAL A 183 -30.03 6.09 -4.75
C VAL A 183 -29.72 4.65 -4.36
N HIS A 184 -30.19 4.19 -3.20
CA HIS A 184 -30.06 2.78 -2.79
C HIS A 184 -30.87 1.85 -3.69
N ALA A 185 -32.06 2.25 -4.12
CA ALA A 185 -32.86 1.50 -5.08
C ALA A 185 -32.12 1.36 -6.43
N LEU A 186 -31.53 2.46 -6.95
CA LEU A 186 -30.72 2.43 -8.15
C LEU A 186 -29.51 1.50 -8.02
N ALA A 187 -28.83 1.51 -6.88
CA ALA A 187 -27.72 0.58 -6.64
C ALA A 187 -28.15 -0.89 -6.71
N ARG A 188 -29.37 -1.21 -6.19
CA ARG A 188 -29.97 -2.55 -6.31
C ARG A 188 -30.23 -2.92 -7.77
N LEU A 189 -30.82 -2.00 -8.53
CA LEU A 189 -31.12 -2.23 -9.95
C LEU A 189 -29.85 -2.42 -10.76
N ILE A 190 -28.82 -1.60 -10.52
CA ILE A 190 -27.51 -1.72 -11.19
C ILE A 190 -26.87 -3.07 -10.91
N GLY A 191 -26.83 -3.49 -9.64
CA GLY A 191 -26.29 -4.79 -9.25
C GLY A 191 -27.05 -5.97 -9.88
N ALA A 192 -28.37 -5.92 -9.87
CA ALA A 192 -29.22 -6.92 -10.50
C ALA A 192 -29.04 -6.97 -12.02
N ALA A 193 -28.97 -5.82 -12.69
CA ALA A 193 -28.74 -5.73 -14.14
C ALA A 193 -27.36 -6.31 -14.52
N ALA A 194 -26.32 -6.00 -13.75
CA ALA A 194 -24.99 -6.56 -13.94
C ALA A 194 -24.99 -8.10 -13.80
N ALA A 195 -25.63 -8.63 -12.77
CA ALA A 195 -25.76 -10.07 -12.56
C ALA A 195 -26.58 -10.75 -13.69
N ARG A 196 -27.64 -10.11 -14.16
CA ARG A 196 -28.43 -10.59 -15.31
C ARG A 196 -27.60 -10.62 -16.60
N ALA A 197 -26.87 -9.55 -16.87
CA ALA A 197 -26.03 -9.45 -18.07
C ALA A 197 -24.91 -10.49 -18.07
N THR A 198 -24.25 -10.72 -16.93
CA THR A 198 -23.21 -11.73 -16.78
C THR A 198 -23.72 -13.14 -17.13
N ARG A 199 -24.93 -13.49 -16.70
CA ARG A 199 -25.55 -14.78 -17.05
C ARG A 199 -25.89 -14.86 -18.54
N ARG A 200 -26.42 -13.77 -19.13
CA ARG A 200 -26.76 -13.72 -20.58
C ARG A 200 -25.52 -13.83 -21.47
N LEU A 201 -24.40 -13.29 -21.03
CA LEU A 201 -23.14 -13.28 -21.78
C LEU A 201 -22.39 -14.62 -21.66
N ASP A 202 -22.84 -15.52 -20.80
CA ASP A 202 -22.17 -16.80 -20.51
C ASP A 202 -20.67 -16.59 -20.30
N LEU A 203 -20.33 -15.68 -19.39
CA LEU A 203 -18.96 -15.37 -19.01
C LEU A 203 -18.43 -16.41 -18.01
N GLY A 204 -18.55 -17.69 -18.37
CA GLY A 204 -18.04 -18.78 -17.54
C GLY A 204 -16.56 -18.57 -17.24
N THR A 205 -16.18 -18.83 -15.98
CA THR A 205 -14.76 -18.85 -15.58
C THR A 205 -14.07 -19.99 -16.28
N VAL A 206 -12.97 -19.70 -16.95
CA VAL A 206 -12.05 -20.73 -17.49
C VAL A 206 -10.98 -20.95 -16.43
N GLY A 207 -11.11 -22.01 -15.66
CA GLY A 207 -10.20 -22.26 -14.53
C GLY A 207 -10.32 -21.16 -13.44
N GLU A 208 -9.21 -20.47 -13.14
CA GLU A 208 -9.16 -19.35 -12.19
C GLU A 208 -9.36 -17.98 -12.85
N SER A 209 -9.51 -17.94 -14.18
CA SER A 209 -9.62 -16.69 -14.94
C SER A 209 -11.01 -16.07 -14.83
N THR A 210 -11.05 -14.79 -14.52
CA THR A 210 -12.28 -13.98 -14.34
C THR A 210 -12.41 -12.93 -15.45
N PRO A 211 -13.55 -12.24 -15.58
CA PRO A 211 -13.75 -11.24 -16.64
C PRO A 211 -13.04 -9.90 -16.39
N MET A 212 -12.21 -9.77 -15.36
CA MET A 212 -11.39 -8.58 -15.10
C MET A 212 -9.96 -8.95 -14.74
N LEU A 213 -8.99 -8.30 -15.39
CA LEU A 213 -7.56 -8.52 -15.26
C LEU A 213 -6.87 -7.23 -14.83
N SER A 214 -6.22 -7.23 -13.66
CA SER A 214 -5.29 -6.18 -13.25
C SER A 214 -3.96 -6.37 -13.97
N VAL A 215 -3.45 -5.29 -14.58
CA VAL A 215 -2.14 -5.22 -15.24
C VAL A 215 -1.36 -4.07 -14.63
N ARG A 216 -0.22 -4.37 -14.01
CA ARG A 216 0.67 -3.40 -13.36
C ARG A 216 2.06 -3.45 -13.98
N GLY A 217 2.86 -2.39 -13.77
CA GLY A 217 4.24 -2.31 -14.28
C GLY A 217 4.34 -2.01 -15.79
N VAL A 218 3.23 -1.60 -16.42
CA VAL A 218 3.14 -1.34 -17.87
C VAL A 218 2.41 -0.03 -18.08
N THR A 219 3.01 0.89 -18.83
CA THR A 219 2.34 2.14 -19.22
C THR A 219 1.18 1.88 -20.17
N ARG A 220 0.24 2.82 -20.28
CA ARG A 220 -0.89 2.71 -21.20
C ARG A 220 -0.41 2.49 -22.64
N GLN A 221 0.59 3.20 -23.11
CA GLN A 221 1.13 3.07 -24.46
C GLN A 221 1.73 1.68 -24.72
N GLU A 222 2.47 1.13 -23.75
CA GLU A 222 3.03 -0.23 -23.84
C GLU A 222 1.92 -1.27 -23.87
N LEU A 223 0.89 -1.10 -23.03
CA LEU A 223 -0.28 -1.99 -22.99
C LEU A 223 -1.03 -1.97 -24.32
N ASP A 224 -1.32 -0.78 -24.86
CA ASP A 224 -2.00 -0.64 -26.15
C ASP A 224 -1.19 -1.31 -27.29
N SER A 225 0.15 -1.15 -27.28
CA SER A 225 1.03 -1.81 -28.24
C SER A 225 1.03 -3.34 -28.15
N VAL A 226 0.78 -3.90 -26.96
CA VAL A 226 0.58 -5.34 -26.77
C VAL A 226 -0.79 -5.76 -27.26
N LEU A 227 -1.84 -5.01 -26.90
CA LEU A 227 -3.23 -5.29 -27.29
C LEU A 227 -3.43 -5.32 -28.81
N GLU A 228 -2.78 -4.42 -29.56
CA GLU A 228 -2.81 -4.40 -31.04
C GLU A 228 -2.39 -5.74 -31.68
N ARG A 229 -1.56 -6.52 -30.98
CA ARG A 229 -1.05 -7.82 -31.46
C ARG A 229 -1.90 -9.01 -31.00
N VAL A 230 -2.84 -8.79 -30.08
CA VAL A 230 -3.70 -9.86 -29.54
C VAL A 230 -4.95 -10.02 -30.41
N PRO A 231 -5.16 -11.18 -31.03
CA PRO A 231 -6.37 -11.42 -31.80
C PRO A 231 -7.63 -11.28 -30.94
N GLY A 232 -8.55 -10.45 -31.40
CA GLY A 232 -9.80 -10.21 -30.69
C GLY A 232 -9.74 -9.17 -29.57
N SER A 233 -8.64 -8.43 -29.44
CA SER A 233 -8.48 -7.35 -28.45
C SER A 233 -9.54 -6.24 -28.58
N GLY A 234 -10.11 -6.02 -29.75
CA GLY A 234 -11.22 -5.07 -29.94
C GLY A 234 -12.51 -5.40 -29.17
N ARG A 235 -12.57 -6.57 -28.51
CA ARG A 235 -13.64 -6.96 -27.60
C ARG A 235 -13.28 -6.72 -26.12
N LEU A 236 -12.06 -6.27 -25.84
CA LEU A 236 -11.57 -5.93 -24.52
C LEU A 236 -11.68 -4.43 -24.31
N SER A 237 -11.85 -4.04 -23.07
CA SER A 237 -11.79 -2.64 -22.65
C SER A 237 -10.69 -2.46 -21.60
N VAL A 238 -9.89 -1.41 -21.72
CA VAL A 238 -9.16 -0.88 -20.56
C VAL A 238 -10.19 -0.11 -19.76
N GLY A 239 -10.84 -0.80 -18.84
CA GLY A 239 -12.00 -0.28 -18.10
C GLY A 239 -11.60 0.72 -17.02
N VAL A 240 -10.44 0.52 -16.40
CA VAL A 240 -9.96 1.38 -15.30
C VAL A 240 -8.48 1.69 -15.47
N THR A 241 -8.12 2.93 -15.29
CA THR A 241 -6.74 3.42 -15.09
C THR A 241 -6.58 3.87 -13.65
N ASN A 242 -5.78 3.13 -12.87
CA ASN A 242 -5.50 3.41 -11.45
C ASN A 242 -4.21 4.22 -11.23
N GLY A 243 -3.36 4.31 -12.25
CA GLY A 243 -2.09 4.98 -12.19
C GLY A 243 -1.37 4.95 -13.53
N ARG A 244 -0.22 5.57 -13.60
CA ARG A 244 0.59 5.62 -14.83
C ARG A 244 0.93 4.24 -15.40
N THR A 245 1.09 3.23 -14.54
CA THR A 245 1.46 1.86 -14.90
C THR A 245 0.51 0.82 -14.27
N ALA A 246 -0.72 1.21 -13.92
CA ALA A 246 -1.69 0.34 -13.30
C ALA A 246 -3.04 0.47 -14.00
N HIS A 247 -3.47 -0.63 -14.64
CA HIS A 247 -4.68 -0.67 -15.47
C HIS A 247 -5.51 -1.91 -15.15
N ILE A 248 -6.82 -1.86 -15.40
CA ILE A 248 -7.70 -3.02 -15.34
C ILE A 248 -8.35 -3.19 -16.70
N LEU A 249 -8.19 -4.37 -17.26
CA LEU A 249 -8.85 -4.82 -18.49
C LEU A 249 -10.11 -5.58 -18.13
N SER A 250 -11.18 -5.34 -18.90
CA SER A 250 -12.45 -6.02 -18.78
C SER A 250 -12.82 -6.70 -20.09
N GLY A 251 -13.36 -7.93 -20.01
CA GLY A 251 -13.75 -8.68 -21.18
C GLY A 251 -14.00 -10.17 -20.89
N ARG A 252 -14.01 -10.99 -21.93
CA ARG A 252 -14.16 -12.44 -21.75
C ARG A 252 -12.90 -13.04 -21.18
N PRO A 253 -12.96 -13.97 -20.20
CA PRO A 253 -11.78 -14.57 -19.56
C PRO A 253 -10.76 -15.12 -20.56
N GLY A 254 -11.19 -15.88 -21.59
CA GLY A 254 -10.25 -16.41 -22.58
C GLY A 254 -9.61 -15.36 -23.50
N ASP A 255 -10.22 -14.16 -23.66
CA ASP A 255 -9.57 -13.05 -24.35
C ASP A 255 -8.50 -12.42 -23.45
N LEU A 256 -8.75 -12.31 -22.14
CA LEU A 256 -7.82 -11.79 -21.15
C LEU A 256 -6.60 -12.72 -20.93
N GLU A 257 -6.79 -14.06 -20.97
CA GLU A 257 -5.69 -15.02 -20.92
C GLU A 257 -4.70 -14.84 -22.08
N ARG A 258 -5.23 -14.52 -23.29
CA ARG A 258 -4.35 -14.21 -24.43
C ARG A 258 -3.54 -12.92 -24.21
N VAL A 259 -4.10 -11.95 -23.50
CA VAL A 259 -3.35 -10.75 -23.11
C VAL A 259 -2.23 -11.08 -22.13
N VAL A 260 -2.50 -11.91 -21.12
CA VAL A 260 -1.45 -12.39 -20.17
C VAL A 260 -0.29 -13.02 -20.95
N THR A 261 -0.59 -13.98 -21.82
CA THR A 261 0.42 -14.64 -22.67
C THR A 261 1.21 -13.65 -23.53
N ALA A 262 0.53 -12.64 -24.11
CA ALA A 262 1.18 -11.63 -24.94
C ALA A 262 2.07 -10.68 -24.13
N LEU A 263 1.66 -10.31 -22.92
CA LEU A 263 2.45 -9.50 -21.98
C LEU A 263 3.73 -10.24 -21.54
N GLU A 264 3.61 -11.53 -21.21
CA GLU A 264 4.76 -12.37 -20.86
C GLU A 264 5.75 -12.49 -22.03
N ALA A 265 5.25 -12.69 -23.25
CA ALA A 265 6.07 -12.74 -24.46
C ALA A 265 6.78 -11.40 -24.72
N ALA A 266 6.08 -10.27 -24.53
CA ALA A 266 6.63 -8.94 -24.67
C ALA A 266 7.73 -8.65 -23.62
N ALA A 267 7.52 -9.05 -22.37
CA ALA A 267 8.49 -8.96 -21.29
C ALA A 267 9.75 -9.77 -21.60
N ALA A 268 9.59 -11.02 -22.06
CA ALA A 268 10.71 -11.87 -22.46
C ALA A 268 11.50 -11.31 -23.66
N ALA A 269 10.80 -10.68 -24.63
CA ALA A 269 11.42 -10.02 -25.77
C ALA A 269 12.20 -8.78 -25.33
N SER A 270 11.62 -7.95 -24.44
CA SER A 270 12.26 -6.78 -23.86
C SER A 270 13.55 -7.13 -23.11
N ALA A 271 13.51 -8.18 -22.28
CA ALA A 271 14.64 -8.67 -21.52
C ALA A 271 15.78 -9.18 -22.44
N ARG A 272 15.43 -9.90 -23.52
CA ARG A 272 16.40 -10.35 -24.55
C ARG A 272 17.05 -9.18 -25.27
N ALA A 273 16.26 -8.23 -25.75
CA ALA A 273 16.75 -7.05 -26.46
C ALA A 273 17.72 -6.22 -25.60
N ARG A 274 17.44 -6.09 -24.30
CA ARG A 274 18.33 -5.42 -23.34
C ARG A 274 19.66 -6.16 -23.20
N LYS A 275 19.62 -7.48 -23.06
CA LYS A 275 20.80 -8.33 -22.93
C LYS A 275 21.70 -8.23 -24.17
N GLU A 276 21.10 -8.30 -25.36
CA GLU A 276 21.83 -8.27 -26.65
C GLU A 276 22.45 -6.90 -26.94
N ARG A 277 21.75 -5.81 -26.64
CA ARG A 277 22.20 -4.45 -26.97
C ARG A 277 23.07 -3.80 -25.91
N ARG A 278 23.29 -4.44 -24.76
CA ARG A 278 23.96 -3.87 -23.58
C ARG A 278 23.41 -2.49 -23.17
N LEU A 279 22.14 -2.24 -23.45
CA LEU A 279 21.50 -0.95 -23.17
C LEU A 279 21.04 -0.90 -21.71
N GLY A 280 21.35 0.19 -21.03
CA GLY A 280 20.63 0.58 -19.81
C GLY A 280 19.21 1.02 -20.18
N GLY A 281 18.21 0.66 -19.38
CA GLY A 281 16.82 1.02 -19.57
C GLY A 281 15.91 0.07 -18.79
N ALA A 282 14.68 0.50 -18.52
CA ALA A 282 13.68 -0.36 -17.88
C ALA A 282 13.33 -1.55 -18.80
N VAL A 283 13.23 -2.73 -18.23
CA VAL A 283 12.66 -3.92 -18.90
C VAL A 283 11.17 -3.89 -18.64
N LEU A 284 10.37 -4.22 -19.65
CA LEU A 284 8.94 -4.43 -19.44
C LEU A 284 8.74 -5.55 -18.41
N ALA A 285 8.10 -5.23 -17.30
CA ALA A 285 7.89 -6.15 -16.19
C ALA A 285 6.40 -6.15 -15.78
N PRO A 286 5.51 -6.73 -16.60
CA PRO A 286 4.09 -6.79 -16.28
C PRO A 286 3.84 -7.70 -15.10
N VAL A 287 2.99 -7.25 -14.17
CA VAL A 287 2.38 -8.07 -13.14
C VAL A 287 0.90 -8.17 -13.46
N THR A 288 0.41 -9.38 -13.64
CA THR A 288 -0.98 -9.64 -14.01
C THR A 288 -1.69 -10.45 -12.93
N GLU A 289 -2.94 -10.07 -12.62
CA GLU A 289 -3.75 -10.73 -11.61
C GLU A 289 -5.23 -10.69 -12.02
N PHE A 290 -5.92 -11.83 -12.05
CA PHE A 290 -7.35 -11.87 -12.24
C PHE A 290 -8.08 -11.44 -10.97
N LEU A 291 -8.97 -10.44 -11.11
CA LEU A 291 -9.72 -9.90 -9.97
C LEU A 291 -10.85 -10.85 -9.58
N THR A 292 -11.16 -10.92 -8.28
CA THR A 292 -12.22 -11.77 -7.73
C THR A 292 -13.60 -11.15 -8.02
N THR A 293 -14.00 -11.11 -9.30
CA THR A 293 -15.32 -10.62 -9.76
C THR A 293 -15.85 -11.48 -10.89
N SER A 294 -17.16 -11.64 -10.96
CA SER A 294 -17.83 -12.34 -12.06
C SER A 294 -18.33 -11.40 -13.16
N VAL A 295 -18.21 -10.08 -12.98
CA VAL A 295 -18.75 -9.06 -13.88
C VAL A 295 -17.60 -8.32 -14.56
N PRO A 296 -17.64 -8.16 -15.89
CA PRO A 296 -16.70 -7.32 -16.62
C PRO A 296 -17.11 -5.84 -16.53
N PHE A 297 -17.00 -5.22 -15.36
CA PHE A 297 -17.33 -3.81 -15.22
C PHE A 297 -16.53 -2.93 -16.18
N HIS A 298 -17.06 -1.76 -16.51
CA HIS A 298 -16.44 -0.76 -17.38
C HIS A 298 -16.13 -1.26 -18.80
N THR A 299 -17.13 -1.92 -19.39
CA THR A 299 -17.05 -2.42 -20.77
C THR A 299 -18.37 -2.23 -21.52
N PRO A 300 -18.34 -1.94 -22.82
CA PRO A 300 -19.53 -1.89 -23.67
C PRO A 300 -20.35 -3.20 -23.71
N LEU A 301 -19.76 -4.33 -23.27
CA LEU A 301 -20.50 -5.59 -23.15
C LEU A 301 -21.70 -5.49 -22.21
N LEU A 302 -21.69 -4.54 -21.28
CA LEU A 302 -22.76 -4.30 -20.30
C LEU A 302 -23.74 -3.19 -20.73
N ALA A 303 -23.66 -2.66 -21.96
CA ALA A 303 -24.57 -1.60 -22.43
C ALA A 303 -26.05 -1.99 -22.29
N GLY A 304 -26.39 -3.25 -22.57
CA GLY A 304 -27.75 -3.74 -22.37
C GLY A 304 -28.20 -3.79 -20.90
N ALA A 305 -27.28 -3.87 -19.97
CA ALA A 305 -27.59 -3.79 -18.55
C ALA A 305 -27.97 -2.36 -18.12
N VAL A 306 -27.41 -1.33 -18.74
CA VAL A 306 -27.80 0.06 -18.51
C VAL A 306 -29.24 0.28 -18.90
N GLU A 307 -29.68 -0.29 -20.06
CA GLU A 307 -31.07 -0.21 -20.50
C GLU A 307 -32.02 -0.98 -19.55
N ASP A 308 -31.61 -2.14 -19.02
CA ASP A 308 -32.38 -2.86 -18.00
C ASP A 308 -32.57 -1.98 -16.74
N VAL A 309 -31.51 -1.28 -16.26
CA VAL A 309 -31.60 -0.35 -15.14
C VAL A 309 -32.61 0.77 -15.40
N VAL A 310 -32.51 1.42 -16.54
CA VAL A 310 -33.42 2.52 -16.93
C VAL A 310 -34.87 2.05 -16.99
N ALA A 311 -35.12 0.87 -17.58
CA ALA A 311 -36.47 0.32 -17.68
C ALA A 311 -37.07 0.02 -16.28
N TRP A 312 -36.30 -0.60 -15.41
CA TRP A 312 -36.75 -0.91 -14.05
C TRP A 312 -36.91 0.36 -13.19
N ALA A 313 -36.01 1.33 -13.35
CA ALA A 313 -36.11 2.64 -12.67
C ALA A 313 -37.43 3.34 -13.07
N GLY A 314 -37.76 3.38 -14.39
CA GLY A 314 -39.01 3.94 -14.86
C GLY A 314 -40.26 3.22 -14.31
N ALA A 315 -40.23 1.89 -14.21
CA ALA A 315 -41.31 1.11 -13.62
C ALA A 315 -41.52 1.42 -12.12
N CYS A 316 -40.44 1.79 -11.41
CA CYS A 316 -40.46 2.17 -9.99
C CYS A 316 -40.70 3.68 -9.76
N GLY A 317 -40.90 4.49 -10.84
CA GLY A 317 -41.05 5.93 -10.71
C GLY A 317 -39.78 6.68 -10.29
N LEU A 318 -38.61 6.06 -10.47
CA LEU A 318 -37.31 6.69 -10.20
C LEU A 318 -36.87 7.57 -11.38
N ASP A 319 -35.94 8.49 -11.14
CA ASP A 319 -35.36 9.33 -12.19
C ASP A 319 -34.55 8.46 -13.17
N THR A 320 -35.07 8.36 -14.40
CA THR A 320 -34.47 7.55 -15.48
C THR A 320 -33.20 8.15 -16.06
N SER A 321 -32.99 9.49 -15.95
CA SER A 321 -31.74 10.14 -16.35
C SER A 321 -30.65 9.79 -15.37
N LEU A 322 -30.88 9.97 -14.07
CA LEU A 322 -29.96 9.58 -13.02
C LEU A 322 -29.65 8.07 -13.08
N ALA A 323 -30.66 7.23 -13.33
CA ALA A 323 -30.50 5.80 -13.49
C ALA A 323 -29.56 5.44 -14.66
N ARG A 324 -29.69 6.15 -15.79
CA ARG A 324 -28.81 5.99 -16.95
C ARG A 324 -27.38 6.43 -16.64
N ASP A 325 -27.21 7.61 -16.05
CA ASP A 325 -25.91 8.18 -15.75
C ASP A 325 -25.13 7.33 -14.74
N LEU A 326 -25.76 6.93 -13.63
CA LEU A 326 -25.14 6.04 -12.64
C LEU A 326 -24.92 4.63 -13.17
N GLY A 327 -25.89 4.11 -13.97
CA GLY A 327 -25.76 2.82 -14.63
C GLY A 327 -24.56 2.79 -15.59
N ALA A 328 -24.42 3.82 -16.43
CA ALA A 328 -23.29 3.94 -17.36
C ALA A 328 -21.96 4.07 -16.61
N ALA A 329 -21.89 4.95 -15.62
CA ALA A 329 -20.68 5.19 -14.85
C ALA A 329 -20.16 3.93 -14.13
N VAL A 330 -21.06 3.04 -13.66
CA VAL A 330 -20.68 1.80 -12.99
C VAL A 330 -20.39 0.66 -13.97
N LEU A 331 -21.16 0.57 -15.07
CA LEU A 331 -21.17 -0.62 -15.91
C LEU A 331 -20.31 -0.47 -17.19
N THR A 332 -20.29 0.71 -17.80
CA THR A 332 -19.73 0.88 -19.16
C THR A 332 -18.62 1.90 -19.27
N ASP A 333 -18.65 2.97 -18.49
CA ASP A 333 -17.74 4.10 -18.67
C ASP A 333 -16.34 3.79 -18.16
N HIS A 334 -15.35 4.37 -18.83
CA HIS A 334 -13.95 4.27 -18.40
C HIS A 334 -13.70 5.09 -17.13
N VAL A 335 -12.94 4.52 -16.20
CA VAL A 335 -12.48 5.20 -14.98
C VAL A 335 -11.03 5.62 -15.13
N ASP A 336 -10.76 6.92 -15.06
CA ASP A 336 -9.41 7.47 -14.93
C ASP A 336 -9.24 8.09 -13.53
N TRP A 337 -8.76 7.27 -12.60
CA TRP A 337 -8.63 7.71 -11.20
C TRP A 337 -7.61 8.83 -11.02
N PRO A 338 -6.40 8.78 -11.62
CA PRO A 338 -5.47 9.89 -11.57
C PRO A 338 -6.06 11.21 -12.05
N ALA A 339 -6.72 11.23 -13.20
CA ALA A 339 -7.36 12.44 -13.73
C ALA A 339 -8.47 12.94 -12.80
N THR A 340 -9.33 12.02 -12.32
CA THR A 340 -10.46 12.34 -11.43
C THR A 340 -10.00 13.00 -10.13
N VAL A 341 -9.05 12.38 -9.42
CA VAL A 341 -8.62 12.90 -8.11
C VAL A 341 -7.77 14.17 -8.25
N THR A 342 -6.96 14.26 -9.32
CA THR A 342 -6.14 15.45 -9.56
C THR A 342 -7.01 16.66 -9.87
N ALA A 343 -8.02 16.52 -10.73
CA ALA A 343 -8.97 17.58 -11.03
C ALA A 343 -9.74 18.04 -9.79
N ALA A 344 -10.12 17.13 -8.90
CA ALA A 344 -10.82 17.47 -7.67
C ALA A 344 -9.95 18.23 -6.65
N LEU A 345 -8.62 18.16 -6.76
CA LEU A 345 -7.68 18.92 -5.94
C LEU A 345 -7.28 20.28 -6.53
N GLU A 346 -7.79 20.61 -7.71
CA GLU A 346 -7.65 21.95 -8.27
C GLU A 346 -8.26 22.99 -7.31
N GLY A 347 -7.71 24.19 -7.26
CA GLY A 347 -8.17 25.22 -6.31
C GLY A 347 -7.52 25.18 -4.93
N GLY A 348 -6.50 24.33 -4.73
CA GLY A 348 -5.67 24.37 -3.52
C GLY A 348 -6.10 23.40 -2.41
N VAL A 349 -7.11 22.55 -2.64
CA VAL A 349 -7.45 21.45 -1.73
C VAL A 349 -6.27 20.49 -1.62
N ARG A 350 -5.96 20.02 -0.40
CA ARG A 350 -4.83 19.14 -0.14
C ARG A 350 -5.20 17.91 0.69
N THR A 351 -6.47 17.78 1.07
CA THR A 351 -6.93 16.68 1.91
C THR A 351 -8.04 15.91 1.23
N VAL A 352 -7.87 14.60 1.13
CA VAL A 352 -8.84 13.63 0.65
C VAL A 352 -9.29 12.79 1.83
N LEU A 353 -10.56 12.86 2.22
CA LEU A 353 -11.17 12.00 3.22
C LEU A 353 -11.76 10.77 2.51
N ASP A 354 -11.13 9.61 2.67
CA ASP A 354 -11.57 8.35 2.05
C ASP A 354 -12.61 7.66 2.94
N LEU A 355 -13.83 7.59 2.46
CA LEU A 355 -14.97 6.99 3.14
C LEU A 355 -15.15 5.49 2.82
N GLY A 356 -14.20 4.89 2.13
CA GLY A 356 -14.13 3.45 1.90
C GLY A 356 -15.27 2.82 1.11
N PRO A 357 -15.74 1.62 1.52
CA PRO A 357 -15.37 0.85 2.72
C PRO A 357 -13.99 0.19 2.64
N GLY A 358 -13.26 0.25 3.75
CA GLY A 358 -11.88 -0.25 3.83
C GLY A 358 -10.84 0.79 3.42
N ALA A 359 -9.59 0.36 3.19
CA ALA A 359 -8.45 1.23 2.89
C ALA A 359 -7.86 1.03 1.48
N VAL A 360 -8.58 0.34 0.60
CA VAL A 360 -8.08 0.06 -0.77
C VAL A 360 -7.92 1.36 -1.55
N LEU A 361 -8.94 2.23 -1.50
CA LEU A 361 -8.91 3.50 -2.22
C LEU A 361 -7.89 4.46 -1.64
N SER A 362 -7.69 4.48 -0.32
CA SER A 362 -6.63 5.29 0.31
C SER A 362 -5.27 5.00 -0.32
N ARG A 363 -4.89 3.74 -0.44
CA ARG A 363 -3.60 3.32 -1.02
C ARG A 363 -3.48 3.72 -2.49
N LEU A 364 -4.53 3.52 -3.29
CA LEU A 364 -4.54 3.93 -4.69
C LEU A 364 -4.39 5.44 -4.83
N THR A 365 -5.08 6.20 -3.99
CA THR A 365 -5.06 7.67 -3.99
C THR A 365 -3.71 8.20 -3.51
N GLU A 366 -3.12 7.62 -2.46
CA GLU A 366 -1.78 7.95 -1.98
C GLU A 366 -0.72 7.76 -3.06
N ALA A 367 -0.79 6.65 -3.81
CA ALA A 367 0.12 6.39 -4.92
C ALA A 367 -0.01 7.44 -6.04
N VAL A 368 -1.24 7.84 -6.39
CA VAL A 368 -1.50 8.88 -7.40
C VAL A 368 -0.99 10.24 -6.92
N LEU A 369 -1.20 10.56 -5.65
CA LEU A 369 -0.88 11.86 -5.05
C LEU A 369 0.55 11.97 -4.52
N ALA A 370 1.36 10.93 -4.68
CA ALA A 370 2.76 10.92 -4.23
C ALA A 370 3.52 12.13 -4.78
N GLY A 371 4.16 12.89 -3.90
CA GLY A 371 4.93 14.09 -4.26
C GLY A 371 4.13 15.37 -4.50
N THR A 372 2.79 15.35 -4.45
CA THR A 372 1.93 16.55 -4.63
C THR A 372 1.78 17.38 -3.36
N GLY A 373 2.10 16.81 -2.19
CA GLY A 373 1.85 17.42 -0.88
C GLY A 373 0.39 17.27 -0.40
N ALA A 374 -0.45 16.54 -1.13
CA ALA A 374 -1.79 16.19 -0.68
C ALA A 374 -1.75 15.01 0.30
N THR A 375 -2.74 14.95 1.18
CA THR A 375 -2.86 13.95 2.24
C THR A 375 -4.15 13.16 2.07
N VAL A 376 -4.08 11.84 2.20
CA VAL A 376 -5.26 10.97 2.28
C VAL A 376 -5.52 10.64 3.75
N VAL A 377 -6.76 10.82 4.17
CA VAL A 377 -7.25 10.51 5.52
C VAL A 377 -8.22 9.35 5.42
N PRO A 378 -7.84 8.13 5.83
CA PRO A 378 -8.76 7.01 5.82
C PRO A 378 -9.86 7.19 6.87
N ALA A 379 -11.11 6.95 6.48
CA ALA A 379 -12.28 6.91 7.37
C ALA A 379 -13.21 5.73 7.06
N GLY A 380 -12.81 4.85 6.16
CA GLY A 380 -13.65 3.76 5.64
C GLY A 380 -13.75 2.52 6.52
N THR A 381 -13.35 2.55 7.79
CA THR A 381 -13.48 1.43 8.77
C THR A 381 -13.74 1.97 10.17
N ALA A 382 -14.31 1.15 11.07
CA ALA A 382 -14.50 1.52 12.47
C ALA A 382 -13.18 1.98 13.13
N ALA A 383 -12.09 1.26 12.91
CA ALA A 383 -10.78 1.63 13.44
C ALA A 383 -10.23 2.94 12.84
N ALA A 384 -10.50 3.20 11.56
CA ALA A 384 -10.10 4.45 10.92
C ALA A 384 -10.89 5.64 11.46
N LEU A 385 -12.20 5.48 11.67
CA LEU A 385 -13.06 6.48 12.32
C LEU A 385 -12.58 6.81 13.74
N ASP A 386 -12.27 5.81 14.53
CA ASP A 386 -11.74 5.96 15.90
C ASP A 386 -10.39 6.72 15.92
N ASN A 387 -9.61 6.61 14.85
CA ASN A 387 -8.34 7.33 14.69
C ASN A 387 -8.48 8.79 14.22
N LEU A 388 -9.64 9.21 13.71
CA LEU A 388 -9.84 10.60 13.26
C LEU A 388 -9.70 11.59 14.41
N ASP A 389 -10.16 11.23 15.60
CA ASP A 389 -10.12 12.06 16.81
C ASP A 389 -8.85 11.82 17.67
N ARG A 390 -8.01 10.89 17.28
CA ARG A 390 -6.69 10.72 17.93
C ARG A 390 -5.72 11.75 17.36
N PRO A 391 -4.87 12.38 18.21
CA PRO A 391 -3.80 13.23 17.72
C PRO A 391 -2.97 12.40 16.73
N GLY A 392 -3.26 12.57 15.45
CA GLY A 392 -2.52 11.90 14.40
C GLY A 392 -1.06 12.27 14.54
N VAL A 393 -0.17 11.28 14.45
CA VAL A 393 1.17 11.59 13.96
C VAL A 393 0.91 12.30 12.63
N ARG A 394 1.04 13.63 12.63
CA ARG A 394 1.04 14.41 11.41
C ARG A 394 1.90 13.63 10.41
N PRO A 395 1.49 13.38 9.16
CA PRO A 395 2.48 13.13 8.12
C PRO A 395 3.45 14.29 8.31
N ALA A 396 4.67 13.99 8.73
CA ALA A 396 5.62 14.99 9.21
C ALA A 396 5.56 16.15 8.24
N ALA A 397 5.25 17.33 8.73
CA ALA A 397 5.14 18.55 7.94
C ALA A 397 6.25 18.49 6.91
N THR A 398 5.90 18.44 5.64
CA THR A 398 6.78 18.13 4.50
C THR A 398 8.23 18.05 4.93
N VAL A 399 8.64 16.86 5.38
CA VAL A 399 10.05 16.66 5.75
C VAL A 399 10.79 17.12 4.52
N ASP A 400 11.58 18.17 4.66
CA ASP A 400 12.42 18.62 3.56
C ASP A 400 13.28 17.43 3.14
N ARG A 401 12.77 16.65 2.19
CA ARG A 401 13.43 15.44 1.69
C ARG A 401 14.77 15.77 1.07
N SER A 402 14.99 17.04 0.68
CA SER A 402 16.30 17.50 0.20
C SER A 402 17.40 17.30 1.24
N ARG A 403 17.04 17.36 2.52
CA ARG A 403 17.93 17.07 3.66
C ARG A 403 18.46 15.62 3.67
N PHE A 404 17.68 14.68 3.12
CA PHE A 404 18.03 13.26 3.04
C PHE A 404 18.41 12.83 1.62
N ALA A 405 18.37 13.76 0.65
CA ALA A 405 18.70 13.46 -0.72
C ALA A 405 20.15 12.95 -0.84
N PRO A 406 20.39 11.88 -1.63
CA PRO A 406 21.74 11.42 -1.93
C PRO A 406 22.55 12.54 -2.59
N ARG A 407 23.78 12.72 -2.16
CA ARG A 407 24.70 13.70 -2.76
C ARG A 407 25.78 12.97 -3.53
N LEU A 408 26.02 13.41 -4.76
CA LEU A 408 27.14 12.91 -5.54
C LEU A 408 28.42 13.61 -5.07
N THR A 409 29.34 12.84 -4.50
CA THR A 409 30.59 13.34 -3.94
C THR A 409 31.77 12.72 -4.69
N ARG A 410 32.81 13.52 -4.96
CA ARG A 410 34.05 13.04 -5.56
C ARG A 410 35.04 12.66 -4.46
N LEU A 411 35.51 11.43 -4.49
CA LEU A 411 36.56 10.94 -3.60
C LEU A 411 37.95 11.53 -3.98
N PRO A 412 38.95 11.51 -3.09
CA PRO A 412 40.30 12.00 -3.39
C PRO A 412 40.99 11.31 -4.58
N ASP A 413 40.61 10.06 -4.87
CA ASP A 413 41.11 9.29 -6.02
C ASP A 413 40.36 9.59 -7.32
N GLY A 414 39.45 10.57 -7.33
CA GLY A 414 38.67 11.01 -8.49
C GLY A 414 37.40 10.22 -8.74
N ARG A 415 37.17 9.10 -8.06
CA ARG A 415 35.91 8.32 -8.19
C ARG A 415 34.73 9.08 -7.62
N LEU A 416 33.57 8.89 -8.23
CA LEU A 416 32.31 9.41 -7.75
C LEU A 416 31.66 8.40 -6.79
N THR A 417 31.09 8.88 -5.70
CA THR A 417 30.32 8.10 -4.75
C THR A 417 29.04 8.83 -4.38
N LEU A 418 28.02 8.08 -3.95
CA LEU A 418 26.81 8.63 -3.37
C LEU A 418 27.01 8.77 -1.86
N GLU A 419 26.85 9.97 -1.34
CA GLU A 419 26.81 10.23 0.09
C GLU A 419 25.37 10.19 0.59
N THR A 420 25.10 9.33 1.56
CA THR A 420 23.81 9.14 2.23
C THR A 420 24.05 9.02 3.75
N ALA A 421 22.98 8.99 4.56
CA ALA A 421 23.10 8.69 5.98
C ALA A 421 23.75 7.31 6.21
N PHE A 422 23.40 6.32 5.40
CA PHE A 422 23.98 4.97 5.46
C PHE A 422 25.48 4.97 5.16
N THR A 423 25.92 5.67 4.13
CA THR A 423 27.36 5.71 3.76
C THR A 423 28.19 6.44 4.81
N ARG A 424 27.64 7.49 5.43
CA ARG A 424 28.30 8.19 6.56
C ARG A 424 28.41 7.30 7.79
N LEU A 425 27.33 6.56 8.09
CA LEU A 425 27.28 5.66 9.25
C LEU A 425 28.27 4.50 9.12
N THR A 426 28.28 3.84 7.95
CA THR A 426 28.99 2.57 7.77
C THR A 426 30.36 2.71 7.14
N GLY A 427 30.67 3.84 6.50
CA GLY A 427 31.85 4.02 5.67
C GLY A 427 31.85 3.16 4.39
N ARG A 428 30.69 2.57 4.04
CA ARG A 428 30.51 1.67 2.89
C ARG A 428 29.74 2.36 1.77
N SER A 429 29.76 1.75 0.59
CA SER A 429 28.97 2.21 -0.57
C SER A 429 27.47 2.21 -0.26
N ALA A 430 26.73 3.07 -0.95
CA ALA A 430 25.25 3.07 -0.91
C ALA A 430 24.64 1.82 -1.57
N VAL A 431 25.43 1.04 -2.31
CA VAL A 431 25.02 -0.24 -2.90
C VAL A 431 25.42 -1.37 -1.97
N MET A 432 24.54 -2.34 -1.79
CA MET A 432 24.79 -3.49 -0.91
C MET A 432 24.58 -4.82 -1.61
N LEU A 433 25.25 -5.87 -1.12
CA LEU A 433 24.99 -7.27 -1.43
C LEU A 433 24.18 -7.84 -0.26
N ALA A 434 22.88 -7.96 -0.44
CA ALA A 434 21.98 -8.49 0.58
C ALA A 434 22.17 -10.00 0.80
N GLY A 435 21.83 -10.48 2.00
CA GLY A 435 21.86 -11.90 2.32
C GLY A 435 20.76 -12.67 1.61
N MET A 436 21.14 -13.60 0.75
CA MET A 436 20.23 -14.45 -0.02
C MET A 436 20.70 -15.91 -0.01
N THR A 437 19.84 -16.82 0.41
CA THR A 437 20.07 -18.26 0.27
C THR A 437 19.53 -18.73 -1.09
N PRO A 438 20.31 -19.46 -1.91
CA PRO A 438 21.66 -19.99 -1.66
C PRO A 438 22.83 -19.08 -2.10
N THR A 439 22.58 -17.90 -2.65
CA THR A 439 23.58 -17.09 -3.39
C THR A 439 24.72 -16.59 -2.52
N THR A 440 24.42 -16.02 -1.34
CA THR A 440 25.43 -15.42 -0.45
C THR A 440 25.75 -16.29 0.76
N VAL A 441 25.57 -17.61 0.63
CA VAL A 441 26.02 -18.57 1.66
C VAL A 441 27.51 -18.85 1.53
N ASP A 442 28.10 -18.63 0.34
CA ASP A 442 29.51 -18.78 0.06
C ASP A 442 30.29 -17.52 0.49
N PRO A 443 31.36 -17.67 1.30
CA PRO A 443 32.17 -16.53 1.73
C PRO A 443 32.90 -15.82 0.58
N GLN A 444 33.10 -16.44 -0.59
CA GLN A 444 33.84 -15.84 -1.71
C GLN A 444 33.12 -14.61 -2.28
N ILE A 445 31.83 -14.71 -2.59
CA ILE A 445 31.05 -13.60 -3.14
C ILE A 445 30.90 -12.47 -2.11
N VAL A 446 30.70 -12.84 -0.84
CA VAL A 446 30.58 -11.89 0.28
C VAL A 446 31.89 -11.13 0.47
N ALA A 447 33.04 -11.84 0.51
CA ALA A 447 34.35 -11.21 0.62
C ALA A 447 34.67 -10.33 -0.58
N ALA A 448 34.34 -10.76 -1.80
CA ALA A 448 34.55 -9.95 -3.00
C ALA A 448 33.83 -8.62 -2.93
N ALA A 449 32.54 -8.63 -2.55
CA ALA A 449 31.75 -7.41 -2.38
C ALA A 449 32.25 -6.52 -1.23
N ALA A 450 32.56 -7.11 -0.07
CA ALA A 450 33.11 -6.36 1.07
C ALA A 450 34.47 -5.74 0.75
N ASN A 451 35.35 -6.44 0.03
CA ASN A 451 36.63 -5.93 -0.43
C ASN A 451 36.51 -4.78 -1.44
N ALA A 452 35.41 -4.75 -2.20
CA ALA A 452 35.09 -3.65 -3.11
C ALA A 452 34.47 -2.43 -2.38
N GLY A 453 34.21 -2.54 -1.07
CA GLY A 453 33.68 -1.45 -0.25
C GLY A 453 32.17 -1.43 -0.10
N TYR A 454 31.49 -2.52 -0.48
CA TYR A 454 30.05 -2.65 -0.33
C TYR A 454 29.68 -3.22 1.05
N TRP A 455 28.46 -2.94 1.49
CA TRP A 455 27.81 -3.75 2.52
C TRP A 455 27.56 -5.13 1.92
N ALA A 456 28.01 -6.19 2.58
CA ALA A 456 27.87 -7.55 2.09
C ALA A 456 27.44 -8.47 3.24
N GLU A 457 26.44 -9.29 3.01
CA GLU A 457 25.84 -10.16 4.02
C GLU A 457 26.09 -11.64 3.73
N LEU A 458 26.63 -12.35 4.72
CA LEU A 458 26.67 -13.81 4.73
C LEU A 458 25.27 -14.34 5.11
N ALA A 459 24.62 -15.09 4.24
CA ALA A 459 23.26 -15.58 4.46
C ALA A 459 23.22 -16.71 5.52
N GLY A 460 22.45 -16.51 6.59
CA GLY A 460 22.29 -17.44 7.69
C GLY A 460 21.54 -18.73 7.31
N GLY A 461 20.66 -18.69 6.31
CA GLY A 461 19.93 -19.88 5.83
C GLY A 461 20.83 -21.01 5.35
N GLY A 462 22.06 -20.72 4.91
CA GLY A 462 23.06 -21.72 4.55
C GLY A 462 23.96 -22.17 5.72
N GLN A 463 23.91 -21.50 6.86
CA GLN A 463 24.76 -21.75 8.03
C GLN A 463 24.05 -22.70 9.01
N THR A 464 23.73 -23.91 8.57
CA THR A 464 22.81 -24.83 9.25
C THR A 464 23.39 -25.57 10.45
N THR A 465 24.72 -25.53 10.64
CA THR A 465 25.38 -26.13 11.81
C THR A 465 26.55 -25.27 12.28
N GLY A 466 26.97 -25.43 13.54
CA GLY A 466 28.14 -24.75 14.09
C GLY A 466 29.41 -24.94 13.25
N PRO A 467 29.78 -26.18 12.85
CA PRO A 467 30.93 -26.43 11.99
C PRO A 467 30.85 -25.72 10.62
N VAL A 468 29.68 -25.71 9.97
CA VAL A 468 29.47 -25.01 8.68
C VAL A 468 29.66 -23.50 8.86
N LEU A 469 29.05 -22.91 9.89
CA LEU A 469 29.23 -21.48 10.20
C LEU A 469 30.70 -21.16 10.48
N ALA A 470 31.40 -21.96 11.30
CA ALA A 470 32.79 -21.74 11.62
C ALA A 470 33.69 -21.82 10.38
N ALA A 471 33.46 -22.80 9.49
CA ALA A 471 34.22 -22.95 8.24
C ALA A 471 34.02 -21.74 7.32
N ASN A 472 32.79 -21.27 7.16
CA ASN A 472 32.47 -20.13 6.30
C ASN A 472 33.00 -18.80 6.88
N LEU A 473 32.95 -18.60 8.20
CA LEU A 473 33.58 -17.44 8.85
C LEU A 473 35.10 -17.45 8.71
N ALA A 474 35.73 -18.60 8.83
CA ALA A 474 37.18 -18.75 8.58
C ALA A 474 37.52 -18.49 7.11
N GLY A 475 36.71 -18.97 6.17
CA GLY A 475 36.81 -18.67 4.75
C GLY A 475 36.69 -17.18 4.47
N LEU A 476 35.75 -16.51 5.10
CA LEU A 476 35.54 -15.07 4.99
C LEU A 476 36.77 -14.31 5.54
N GLN A 477 37.26 -14.66 6.71
CA GLN A 477 38.45 -14.05 7.33
C GLN A 477 39.71 -14.17 6.45
N LYS A 478 39.87 -15.31 5.79
CA LYS A 478 41.02 -15.56 4.89
C LYS A 478 40.96 -14.72 3.62
N GLN A 479 39.76 -14.36 3.15
CA GLN A 479 39.56 -13.69 1.86
C GLN A 479 39.36 -12.17 2.00
N LEU A 480 38.98 -11.70 3.17
CA LEU A 480 38.83 -10.26 3.41
C LEU A 480 40.20 -9.57 3.48
N LYS A 481 40.29 -8.40 2.84
CA LYS A 481 41.43 -7.49 2.98
C LYS A 481 41.51 -6.90 4.40
N PRO A 482 42.68 -6.52 4.88
CA PRO A 482 42.82 -5.86 6.17
C PRO A 482 41.83 -4.71 6.37
N GLY A 483 41.15 -4.69 7.53
CA GLY A 483 40.14 -3.67 7.87
C GLY A 483 38.79 -3.82 7.18
N ARG A 484 38.59 -4.85 6.35
CA ARG A 484 37.27 -5.16 5.78
C ARG A 484 36.52 -6.15 6.64
N THR A 485 35.21 -5.95 6.69
CA THR A 485 34.26 -6.76 7.47
C THR A 485 33.03 -7.04 6.64
N ALA A 486 32.24 -8.01 7.05
CA ALA A 486 30.95 -8.34 6.47
C ALA A 486 29.83 -8.26 7.52
N ALA A 487 28.59 -8.26 7.08
CA ALA A 487 27.42 -8.46 7.92
C ALA A 487 26.94 -9.92 7.85
N PHE A 488 26.07 -10.30 8.76
CA PHE A 488 25.42 -11.60 8.80
C PHE A 488 23.90 -11.44 8.76
N ASN A 489 23.24 -12.14 7.85
CA ASN A 489 21.79 -12.14 7.73
C ASN A 489 21.19 -13.30 8.52
N ALA A 490 20.48 -13.00 9.62
CA ALA A 490 19.90 -13.98 10.54
C ALA A 490 18.37 -14.08 10.31
N MET A 491 17.88 -15.29 10.13
CA MET A 491 16.46 -15.57 9.87
C MET A 491 15.68 -15.67 11.20
N PHE A 492 14.81 -14.71 11.49
CA PHE A 492 14.08 -14.64 12.76
C PHE A 492 13.03 -15.73 12.91
N MET A 493 12.24 -15.99 11.87
CA MET A 493 11.15 -17.00 11.93
C MET A 493 11.65 -18.44 11.96
N ASP A 494 12.87 -18.72 11.50
CA ASP A 494 13.48 -20.04 11.65
C ASP A 494 14.05 -20.19 13.05
N ARG A 495 13.27 -20.73 13.96
CA ARG A 495 13.63 -20.89 15.37
C ARG A 495 14.91 -21.70 15.59
N TYR A 496 15.20 -22.69 14.74
CA TYR A 496 16.42 -23.48 14.84
C TYR A 496 17.65 -22.62 14.51
N LEU A 497 17.65 -21.98 13.34
CA LEU A 497 18.75 -21.10 12.91
C LEU A 497 18.90 -19.89 13.82
N TRP A 498 17.79 -19.29 14.26
CA TRP A 498 17.82 -18.20 15.22
C TRP A 498 18.52 -18.58 16.52
N ASN A 499 18.14 -19.72 17.12
CA ASN A 499 18.76 -20.22 18.35
C ASN A 499 20.23 -20.60 18.17
N LEU A 500 20.59 -21.12 17.00
CA LEU A 500 21.96 -21.43 16.65
C LEU A 500 22.83 -20.17 16.59
N HIS A 501 22.37 -19.16 15.84
CA HIS A 501 23.16 -17.99 15.51
C HIS A 501 23.14 -16.92 16.63
N LEU A 502 21.96 -16.49 17.07
CA LEU A 502 21.77 -15.34 17.96
C LEU A 502 21.05 -15.66 19.28
N GLY A 503 20.24 -16.73 19.32
CA GLY A 503 19.44 -17.10 20.49
C GLY A 503 20.26 -17.80 21.56
N THR A 504 19.93 -19.06 21.88
CA THR A 504 20.53 -19.81 23.01
C THR A 504 22.00 -20.16 22.81
N GLN A 505 22.41 -20.57 21.59
CA GLN A 505 23.80 -20.97 21.33
C GLN A 505 24.74 -19.80 21.05
N ARG A 506 24.22 -18.67 20.52
CA ARG A 506 24.97 -17.42 20.29
C ARG A 506 26.30 -17.61 19.56
N LEU A 507 26.29 -18.43 18.50
CA LEU A 507 27.54 -18.76 17.79
C LEU A 507 28.19 -17.52 17.15
N LEU A 508 27.39 -16.55 16.69
CA LEU A 508 27.94 -15.30 16.13
C LEU A 508 28.59 -14.42 17.18
N SER A 509 28.00 -14.29 18.35
CA SER A 509 28.60 -13.57 19.49
C SER A 509 29.96 -14.18 19.90
N ARG A 510 30.02 -15.51 19.97
CA ARG A 510 31.28 -16.24 20.26
C ARG A 510 32.30 -16.06 19.14
N ALA A 511 31.87 -16.15 17.87
CA ALA A 511 32.76 -15.95 16.73
C ALA A 511 33.32 -14.50 16.72
N ARG A 512 32.46 -13.50 16.97
CA ARG A 512 32.88 -12.10 17.07
C ARG A 512 33.89 -11.89 18.18
N ALA A 513 33.65 -12.43 19.36
CA ALA A 513 34.61 -12.38 20.48
C ALA A 513 35.93 -13.06 20.14
N GLY A 514 35.91 -14.09 19.27
CA GLY A 514 37.08 -14.78 18.73
C GLY A 514 37.76 -14.06 17.54
N GLY A 515 37.31 -12.85 17.19
CA GLY A 515 37.92 -12.04 16.14
C GLY A 515 37.35 -12.30 14.71
N ALA A 516 36.22 -12.98 14.58
CA ALA A 516 35.57 -13.13 13.27
C ALA A 516 35.22 -11.76 12.67
N PRO A 517 35.44 -11.52 11.37
CA PRO A 517 35.30 -10.22 10.72
C PRO A 517 33.84 -9.90 10.36
N VAL A 518 32.94 -10.05 11.32
CA VAL A 518 31.51 -9.73 11.18
C VAL A 518 31.18 -8.58 12.13
N ASP A 519 30.69 -7.46 11.60
CA ASP A 519 30.41 -6.24 12.36
C ASP A 519 28.94 -5.78 12.26
N GLY A 520 28.11 -6.43 11.48
CA GLY A 520 26.69 -6.13 11.34
C GLY A 520 25.81 -7.38 11.40
N ILE A 521 24.64 -7.23 11.99
CA ILE A 521 23.59 -8.24 12.02
C ILE A 521 22.37 -7.70 11.31
N THR A 522 21.89 -8.39 10.29
CA THR A 522 20.63 -8.11 9.63
C THR A 522 19.61 -9.16 10.06
N VAL A 523 18.52 -8.73 10.69
CA VAL A 523 17.39 -9.58 11.07
C VAL A 523 16.42 -9.62 9.90
N SER A 524 16.17 -10.80 9.36
CA SER A 524 15.31 -11.05 8.21
C SER A 524 14.24 -12.10 8.51
N ALA A 525 13.28 -12.26 7.58
CA ALA A 525 12.17 -13.18 7.71
C ALA A 525 11.36 -12.96 9.01
N GLY A 526 10.92 -11.72 9.20
CA GLY A 526 10.12 -11.27 10.34
C GLY A 526 10.82 -10.23 11.20
N ILE A 527 10.03 -9.49 11.98
CA ILE A 527 10.51 -8.47 12.93
C ILE A 527 10.16 -8.94 14.34
N PRO A 528 11.12 -9.00 15.26
CA PRO A 528 10.84 -9.32 16.67
C PRO A 528 9.92 -8.30 17.32
N GLU A 529 9.19 -8.70 18.36
CA GLU A 529 8.42 -7.79 19.19
C GLU A 529 9.32 -6.73 19.84
N LEU A 530 8.75 -5.57 20.16
CA LEU A 530 9.51 -4.40 20.59
C LEU A 530 10.50 -4.70 21.72
N GLU A 531 10.06 -5.36 22.78
CA GLU A 531 10.90 -5.68 23.94
C GLU A 531 12.02 -6.66 23.59
N GLU A 532 11.73 -7.68 22.76
CA GLU A 532 12.71 -8.65 22.28
C GLU A 532 13.76 -7.97 21.39
N ALA A 533 13.32 -7.08 20.50
CA ALA A 533 14.21 -6.36 19.60
C ALA A 533 15.14 -5.39 20.35
N VAL A 534 14.62 -4.67 21.33
CA VAL A 534 15.41 -3.77 22.18
C VAL A 534 16.48 -4.56 22.93
N ALA A 535 16.10 -5.64 23.63
CA ALA A 535 17.03 -6.49 24.34
C ALA A 535 18.09 -7.12 23.42
N LEU A 536 17.71 -7.50 22.19
CA LEU A 536 18.62 -8.00 21.17
C LEU A 536 19.65 -6.95 20.77
N ILE A 537 19.22 -5.72 20.47
CA ILE A 537 20.10 -4.63 20.03
C ILE A 537 21.10 -4.26 21.12
N GLU A 538 20.62 -4.06 22.35
CA GLU A 538 21.48 -3.72 23.50
C GLU A 538 22.53 -4.80 23.72
N ARG A 539 22.14 -6.06 23.66
CA ARG A 539 23.06 -7.19 23.81
C ARG A 539 24.09 -7.25 22.69
N LEU A 540 23.67 -7.15 21.42
CA LEU A 540 24.57 -7.18 20.27
C LEU A 540 25.56 -6.01 20.31
N HIS A 541 25.10 -4.84 20.71
CA HIS A 541 25.97 -3.67 20.87
C HIS A 541 27.04 -3.91 21.98
N ALA A 542 26.62 -4.46 23.10
CA ALA A 542 27.54 -4.83 24.18
C ALA A 542 28.54 -5.94 23.76
N GLU A 543 28.16 -6.81 22.81
CA GLU A 543 29.02 -7.85 22.23
C GLU A 543 29.90 -7.32 21.08
N GLY A 544 29.86 -6.01 20.78
CA GLY A 544 30.75 -5.33 19.84
C GLY A 544 30.24 -5.32 18.39
N PHE A 545 28.95 -5.53 18.14
CA PHE A 545 28.33 -5.32 16.84
C PHE A 545 27.85 -3.87 16.72
N PRO A 546 28.51 -3.00 15.93
CA PRO A 546 28.11 -1.61 15.79
C PRO A 546 26.84 -1.41 14.97
N TYR A 547 26.44 -2.40 14.16
CA TYR A 547 25.33 -2.27 13.24
C TYR A 547 24.30 -3.37 13.42
N VAL A 548 23.04 -2.96 13.61
CA VAL A 548 21.87 -3.85 13.56
C VAL A 548 20.91 -3.34 12.49
N ALA A 549 20.54 -4.22 11.58
CA ALA A 549 19.60 -3.93 10.50
C ALA A 549 18.36 -4.83 10.62
N PHE A 550 17.22 -4.33 10.18
CA PHE A 550 15.98 -5.09 10.05
C PHE A 550 15.48 -5.02 8.61
N LYS A 551 14.87 -6.13 8.14
CA LYS A 551 14.31 -6.24 6.79
C LYS A 551 12.76 -6.28 6.85
N PRO A 552 12.10 -5.12 7.00
CA PRO A 552 10.63 -5.07 6.90
C PRO A 552 10.18 -5.23 5.45
N GLY A 553 9.13 -6.02 5.26
CA GLY A 553 8.48 -6.25 3.96
C GLY A 553 7.05 -5.69 3.90
N THR A 554 6.56 -5.03 4.95
CA THR A 554 5.23 -4.43 4.99
C THR A 554 5.27 -3.09 5.72
N VAL A 555 4.28 -2.23 5.46
CA VAL A 555 4.11 -0.95 6.18
C VAL A 555 4.02 -1.17 7.69
N GLU A 556 3.34 -2.24 8.14
CA GLU A 556 3.24 -2.57 9.55
C GLU A 556 4.61 -2.91 10.15
N GLN A 557 5.40 -3.72 9.46
CA GLN A 557 6.77 -4.05 9.89
C GLN A 557 7.69 -2.83 9.88
N ILE A 558 7.54 -1.90 8.92
CA ILE A 558 8.26 -0.62 8.91
C ILE A 558 7.93 0.18 10.18
N ARG A 559 6.66 0.28 10.56
CA ARG A 559 6.23 0.95 11.80
C ARG A 559 6.83 0.28 13.05
N SER A 560 6.88 -1.04 13.07
CA SER A 560 7.54 -1.81 14.15
C SER A 560 9.02 -1.47 14.24
N VAL A 561 9.76 -1.44 13.13
CA VAL A 561 11.19 -1.06 13.12
C VAL A 561 11.39 0.39 13.55
N LEU A 562 10.52 1.31 13.17
CA LEU A 562 10.56 2.70 13.63
C LEU A 562 10.31 2.81 15.15
N ALA A 563 9.40 2.00 15.71
CA ALA A 563 9.17 1.94 17.16
C ALA A 563 10.42 1.40 17.89
N ILE A 564 11.04 0.35 17.36
CA ILE A 564 12.30 -0.21 17.87
C ILE A 564 13.40 0.86 17.87
N ALA A 565 13.60 1.56 16.74
CA ALA A 565 14.63 2.60 16.62
C ALA A 565 14.41 3.76 17.61
N ARG A 566 13.16 4.12 17.88
CA ARG A 566 12.83 5.14 18.90
C ARG A 566 13.13 4.67 20.32
N ALA A 567 13.00 3.38 20.61
CA ALA A 567 13.26 2.82 21.93
C ALA A 567 14.76 2.68 22.23
N VAL A 568 15.63 2.67 21.20
CA VAL A 568 17.10 2.58 21.34
C VAL A 568 17.81 3.77 20.67
N PRO A 569 17.57 5.01 21.10
CA PRO A 569 18.02 6.22 20.42
C PRO A 569 19.55 6.37 20.33
N THR A 570 20.29 5.67 21.17
CA THR A 570 21.76 5.70 21.23
C THR A 570 22.43 4.70 20.29
N THR A 571 21.66 3.74 19.73
CA THR A 571 22.19 2.71 18.83
C THR A 571 21.57 2.88 17.46
N PRO A 572 22.37 3.10 16.40
CA PRO A 572 21.82 3.21 15.04
C PRO A 572 21.13 1.93 14.60
N VAL A 573 19.88 2.06 14.13
CA VAL A 573 19.11 1.00 13.51
C VAL A 573 19.07 1.25 12.01
N ILE A 574 19.46 0.25 11.23
CA ILE A 574 19.40 0.28 9.77
C ILE A 574 18.11 -0.40 9.33
N MET A 575 17.36 0.24 8.45
CA MET A 575 16.16 -0.34 7.84
C MET A 575 16.45 -0.68 6.39
N GLN A 576 16.31 -1.95 6.03
CA GLN A 576 16.45 -2.47 4.68
C GLN A 576 15.06 -2.90 4.19
N VAL A 577 14.32 -1.98 3.57
CA VAL A 577 12.98 -2.26 3.04
C VAL A 577 13.06 -3.23 1.88
N GLU A 578 12.19 -4.25 1.88
CA GLU A 578 12.18 -5.34 0.90
C GLU A 578 10.78 -5.49 0.31
N ASP A 579 10.65 -5.19 -0.98
CA ASP A 579 9.37 -5.25 -1.70
C ASP A 579 9.10 -6.62 -2.34
N GLY A 580 7.96 -6.75 -3.03
CA GLY A 580 7.56 -7.96 -3.73
C GLY A 580 8.42 -8.33 -4.93
N HIS A 581 9.33 -7.45 -5.39
CA HIS A 581 10.25 -7.70 -6.50
C HIS A 581 11.66 -8.07 -6.03
N ALA A 582 11.90 -8.10 -4.71
CA ALA A 582 13.20 -8.47 -4.17
C ALA A 582 13.52 -9.94 -4.46
N GLY A 583 14.79 -10.24 -4.66
CA GLY A 583 15.26 -11.62 -4.85
C GLY A 583 15.26 -12.40 -3.54
N GLY A 584 14.94 -13.69 -3.60
CA GLY A 584 14.90 -14.59 -2.46
C GLY A 584 13.55 -14.59 -1.73
N HIS A 585 13.56 -14.64 -0.39
CA HIS A 585 12.37 -14.48 0.42
C HIS A 585 11.98 -13.01 0.42
N HIS A 586 10.82 -12.67 -0.11
CA HIS A 586 10.39 -11.31 -0.39
C HIS A 586 8.98 -11.05 0.15
N SER A 587 8.60 -9.77 0.17
CA SER A 587 7.28 -9.29 0.52
C SER A 587 6.27 -9.48 -0.62
N TRP A 588 5.01 -9.19 -0.35
CA TRP A 588 3.96 -9.02 -1.35
C TRP A 588 3.55 -7.55 -1.55
N GLU A 589 4.11 -6.63 -0.77
CA GLU A 589 3.84 -5.20 -0.92
C GLU A 589 4.79 -4.56 -1.92
N ASP A 590 4.30 -3.58 -2.67
CA ASP A 590 5.12 -2.78 -3.58
C ASP A 590 5.92 -1.73 -2.81
N LEU A 591 7.12 -1.41 -3.30
CA LEU A 591 8.00 -0.41 -2.68
C LEU A 591 7.32 0.97 -2.54
N ASP A 592 6.56 1.38 -3.54
CA ASP A 592 5.82 2.66 -3.51
C ASP A 592 4.75 2.71 -2.41
N THR A 593 4.22 1.56 -2.01
CA THR A 593 3.29 1.45 -0.88
C THR A 593 4.00 1.56 0.46
N MET A 594 5.26 1.10 0.53
CA MET A 594 6.04 1.05 1.76
C MET A 594 6.81 2.35 2.05
N LEU A 595 7.08 3.18 1.05
CA LEU A 595 7.83 4.45 1.14
C LEU A 595 6.92 5.66 1.25
#